data_1016b4004fe1e8336708d869121cc53a
#
_entry.id   1016b4004fe1e8336708d869121cc53a
#
_cell.length_a   1.000
_cell.length_b   1.000
_cell.length_c   1.000
_cell.angle_alpha   90.00
_cell.angle_beta   90.00
_cell.angle_gamma   90.00
#
_symmetry.space_group_name_H-M   'P 1'
#
loop_
_entity.id
_entity.type
_entity.pdbx_description
1 polymer ?
#
loop_
_entity_poly.entity_id
_entity_poly.type
_entity_poly.pdbx_seq_one_letter_code
_entity_poly.pdbx_strand_id
1 'polypeptide(L)'
;MVTRIKTHVEGLDQLIQGGLPKGNITMVTGGPGTGKSILCQEIVFKSALQGLKCLYISFEQNEKAIEMQMKQFGMDPKKTNGNLKIVSFDLSQGNFVDYFLREYRNAKSDIVCVDSIASLYVTPLSIKNEELKMVDVYDKVIPIEKEENSLKKLQIRDIIKPLQKSDTTVLLINQIIPGEPGYSRDEISEYLCDSLIKLNYSGVAGGANRTLEIVKMRLTKFSEGILPLEITKKGIVVKSLDDE
;
A
#
# COMPACT_ATOMS: atom_id res chain seq x y z
N MET A 1 -9.16 7.16 23.96
CA MET A 1 -9.74 6.38 22.82
C MET A 1 -8.83 6.53 21.61
N VAL A 2 -8.68 5.48 20.79
CA VAL A 2 -7.92 5.54 19.54
C VAL A 2 -8.77 6.27 18.50
N THR A 3 -8.24 7.36 17.94
CA THR A 3 -8.87 8.05 16.80
C THR A 3 -8.77 7.17 15.57
N ARG A 4 -9.85 7.07 14.79
CA ARG A 4 -9.92 6.22 13.61
C ARG A 4 -10.34 6.98 12.38
N ILE A 5 -9.83 6.56 11.25
CA ILE A 5 -10.25 7.01 9.92
C ILE A 5 -11.13 5.91 9.31
N LYS A 6 -12.37 6.24 8.98
CA LYS A 6 -13.27 5.31 8.31
C LYS A 6 -12.73 4.96 6.93
N THR A 7 -12.78 3.68 6.58
CA THR A 7 -12.44 3.23 5.23
C THR A 7 -13.55 3.53 4.24
N HIS A 8 -14.78 3.59 4.74
CA HIS A 8 -16.00 3.67 3.94
C HIS A 8 -16.18 2.49 2.96
N VAL A 9 -15.38 1.43 3.10
CA VAL A 9 -15.54 0.17 2.36
C VAL A 9 -16.64 -0.62 3.04
N GLU A 10 -17.61 -1.08 2.26
CA GLU A 10 -18.77 -1.80 2.77
C GLU A 10 -18.34 -3.06 3.53
N GLY A 11 -18.81 -3.23 4.77
CA GLY A 11 -18.48 -4.33 5.67
C GLY A 11 -17.14 -4.20 6.41
N LEU A 12 -16.13 -3.47 5.87
CA LEU A 12 -14.79 -3.47 6.46
C LEU A 12 -14.71 -2.72 7.79
N ASP A 13 -15.32 -1.54 7.90
CA ASP A 13 -15.20 -0.71 9.11
C ASP A 13 -15.74 -1.44 10.36
N GLN A 14 -16.79 -2.23 10.23
CA GLN A 14 -17.37 -3.02 11.32
C GLN A 14 -16.39 -4.08 11.84
N LEU A 15 -15.60 -4.68 10.93
CA LEU A 15 -14.62 -5.72 11.24
C LEU A 15 -13.36 -5.19 11.94
N ILE A 16 -13.13 -3.86 11.90
CA ILE A 16 -11.95 -3.18 12.45
C ILE A 16 -12.30 -2.06 13.44
N GLN A 17 -13.37 -2.23 14.21
CA GLN A 17 -13.81 -1.26 15.24
C GLN A 17 -14.05 0.17 14.71
N GLY A 18 -14.56 0.31 13.49
CA GLY A 18 -15.00 1.58 12.91
C GLY A 18 -13.97 2.29 12.05
N GLY A 19 -12.86 1.65 11.68
CA GLY A 19 -11.89 2.19 10.73
C GLY A 19 -10.43 1.98 11.12
N LEU A 20 -9.53 2.47 10.28
CA LEU A 20 -8.08 2.39 10.47
C LEU A 20 -7.63 3.30 11.63
N PRO A 21 -6.75 2.88 12.54
CA PRO A 21 -6.16 3.76 13.52
C PRO A 21 -5.41 4.92 12.85
N LYS A 22 -5.72 6.16 13.27
CA LYS A 22 -5.07 7.35 12.73
C LYS A 22 -3.56 7.33 13.01
N GLY A 23 -2.75 7.70 12.02
CA GLY A 23 -1.31 7.74 12.11
C GLY A 23 -0.62 6.37 11.96
N ASN A 24 -1.38 5.29 11.74
CA ASN A 24 -0.80 3.96 11.52
C ASN A 24 -0.50 3.71 10.05
N ILE A 25 0.49 2.85 9.82
CA ILE A 25 0.80 2.28 8.51
C ILE A 25 0.09 0.94 8.37
N THR A 26 -0.87 0.88 7.45
CA THR A 26 -1.57 -0.36 7.08
C THR A 26 -1.03 -0.88 5.77
N MET A 27 -0.37 -2.04 5.80
CA MET A 27 0.05 -2.74 4.59
C MET A 27 -1.10 -3.56 4.02
N VAL A 28 -1.37 -3.39 2.73
CA VAL A 28 -2.32 -4.19 1.96
C VAL A 28 -1.52 -5.06 1.00
N THR A 29 -1.59 -6.37 1.18
CA THR A 29 -0.76 -7.31 0.43
C THR A 29 -1.58 -8.41 -0.23
N GLY A 30 -0.97 -9.15 -1.16
CA GLY A 30 -1.60 -10.25 -1.88
C GLY A 30 -1.02 -10.43 -3.28
N GLY A 31 -1.41 -11.50 -3.95
CA GLY A 31 -1.02 -11.79 -5.33
C GLY A 31 -1.57 -10.79 -6.35
N PRO A 32 -1.18 -10.91 -7.63
CA PRO A 32 -1.75 -10.11 -8.71
C PRO A 32 -3.26 -10.32 -8.83
N GLY A 33 -4.02 -9.28 -9.21
CA GLY A 33 -5.46 -9.37 -9.48
C GLY A 33 -6.36 -9.56 -8.25
N THR A 34 -5.81 -9.50 -7.02
CA THR A 34 -6.59 -9.66 -5.78
C THR A 34 -7.45 -8.46 -5.43
N GLY A 35 -7.18 -7.26 -5.99
CA GLY A 35 -7.95 -6.03 -5.74
C GLY A 35 -7.28 -5.02 -4.80
N LYS A 36 -5.99 -5.17 -4.49
CA LYS A 36 -5.24 -4.27 -3.58
C LYS A 36 -5.36 -2.79 -3.95
N SER A 37 -5.05 -2.45 -5.19
CA SER A 37 -5.12 -1.06 -5.67
C SER A 37 -6.55 -0.53 -5.63
N ILE A 38 -7.55 -1.35 -6.00
CA ILE A 38 -8.97 -0.96 -5.95
C ILE A 38 -9.39 -0.64 -4.52
N LEU A 39 -9.02 -1.50 -3.55
CA LEU A 39 -9.31 -1.28 -2.12
C LEU A 39 -8.70 0.05 -1.63
N CYS A 40 -7.43 0.27 -1.91
CA CYS A 40 -6.75 1.48 -1.46
C CYS A 40 -7.25 2.74 -2.19
N GLN A 41 -7.54 2.66 -3.50
CA GLN A 41 -8.16 3.74 -4.27
C GLN A 41 -9.53 4.12 -3.70
N GLU A 42 -10.34 3.12 -3.33
CA GLU A 42 -11.65 3.34 -2.73
C GLU A 42 -11.55 4.06 -1.39
N ILE A 43 -10.64 3.62 -0.52
CA ILE A 43 -10.42 4.25 0.79
C ILE A 43 -10.01 5.71 0.63
N VAL A 44 -9.00 6.00 -0.20
CA VAL A 44 -8.54 7.40 -0.38
C VAL A 44 -9.58 8.27 -1.07
N PHE A 45 -10.30 7.73 -2.06
CA PHE A 45 -11.36 8.45 -2.76
C PHE A 45 -12.51 8.82 -1.83
N LYS A 46 -13.05 7.84 -1.09
CA LYS A 46 -14.16 8.06 -0.17
C LYS A 46 -13.78 8.97 0.99
N SER A 47 -12.55 8.86 1.50
CA SER A 47 -12.01 9.76 2.51
C SER A 47 -11.89 11.20 1.98
N ALA A 48 -11.42 11.37 0.74
CA ALA A 48 -11.32 12.69 0.10
C ALA A 48 -12.70 13.34 -0.13
N LEU A 49 -13.74 12.55 -0.41
CA LEU A 49 -15.13 13.04 -0.46
C LEU A 49 -15.63 13.56 0.89
N GLN A 50 -15.07 13.05 2.00
CA GLN A 50 -15.37 13.54 3.36
C GLN A 50 -14.51 14.74 3.78
N GLY A 51 -13.70 15.28 2.87
CA GLY A 51 -12.89 16.48 3.12
C GLY A 51 -11.48 16.20 3.62
N LEU A 52 -11.06 14.93 3.79
CA LEU A 52 -9.69 14.61 4.15
C LEU A 52 -8.76 14.85 2.96
N LYS A 53 -7.57 15.38 3.22
CA LYS A 53 -6.51 15.52 2.21
C LYS A 53 -5.85 14.17 1.96
N CYS A 54 -5.96 13.66 0.76
CA CYS A 54 -5.45 12.37 0.36
C CYS A 54 -4.40 12.50 -0.75
N LEU A 55 -3.32 11.74 -0.62
CA LEU A 55 -2.26 11.62 -1.63
C LEU A 55 -2.15 10.16 -2.08
N TYR A 56 -2.34 9.90 -3.36
CA TYR A 56 -2.11 8.59 -3.96
C TYR A 56 -0.83 8.65 -4.78
N ILE A 57 0.16 7.86 -4.39
CA ILE A 57 1.47 7.77 -5.04
C ILE A 57 1.55 6.43 -5.75
N SER A 58 1.87 6.44 -7.04
CA SER A 58 2.09 5.23 -7.83
C SER A 58 3.51 5.13 -8.34
N PHE A 59 4.07 3.93 -8.19
CA PHE A 59 5.33 3.51 -8.81
C PHE A 59 5.11 2.55 -10.00
N GLU A 60 3.86 2.20 -10.30
CA GLU A 60 3.53 1.21 -11.34
C GLU A 60 2.80 1.82 -12.54
N GLN A 61 1.90 2.75 -12.29
CA GLN A 61 1.03 3.30 -13.32
C GLN A 61 1.10 4.83 -13.36
N ASN A 62 0.91 5.40 -14.54
CA ASN A 62 0.78 6.84 -14.65
C ASN A 62 -0.59 7.34 -14.16
N GLU A 63 -0.67 8.61 -13.86
CA GLU A 63 -1.85 9.27 -13.28
C GLU A 63 -3.12 9.05 -14.11
N LYS A 64 -3.02 9.14 -15.44
CA LYS A 64 -4.16 8.95 -16.35
C LYS A 64 -4.73 7.52 -16.26
N ALA A 65 -3.86 6.52 -16.20
CA ALA A 65 -4.29 5.12 -16.06
C ALA A 65 -5.00 4.88 -14.73
N ILE A 66 -4.47 5.46 -13.64
CA ILE A 66 -5.10 5.39 -12.31
C ILE A 66 -6.48 6.05 -12.32
N GLU A 67 -6.59 7.27 -12.87
CA GLU A 67 -7.87 7.95 -12.97
C GLU A 67 -8.90 7.17 -13.82
N MET A 68 -8.45 6.56 -14.90
CA MET A 68 -9.32 5.72 -15.73
C MET A 68 -9.81 4.49 -14.97
N GLN A 69 -8.91 3.82 -14.23
CA GLN A 69 -9.26 2.67 -13.40
C GLN A 69 -10.26 3.08 -12.31
N MET A 70 -10.00 4.16 -11.59
CA MET A 70 -10.91 4.67 -10.56
C MET A 70 -12.32 4.94 -11.11
N LYS A 71 -12.42 5.57 -12.28
CA LYS A 71 -13.71 5.88 -12.93
C LYS A 71 -14.50 4.62 -13.29
N GLN A 72 -13.84 3.50 -13.63
CA GLN A 72 -14.54 2.22 -13.91
C GLN A 72 -15.32 1.69 -12.70
N PHE A 73 -14.88 2.06 -11.48
CA PHE A 73 -15.54 1.73 -10.21
C PHE A 73 -16.36 2.88 -9.64
N GLY A 74 -16.72 3.88 -10.47
CA GLY A 74 -17.54 5.03 -10.06
C GLY A 74 -16.79 6.07 -9.21
N MET A 75 -15.48 5.93 -9.07
CA MET A 75 -14.61 6.82 -8.29
C MET A 75 -13.99 7.89 -9.20
N ASP A 76 -14.73 8.96 -9.52
CA ASP A 76 -14.20 10.08 -10.31
C ASP A 76 -13.42 11.05 -9.40
N PRO A 77 -12.07 11.17 -9.54
CA PRO A 77 -11.26 12.04 -8.70
C PRO A 77 -11.69 13.52 -8.73
N LYS A 78 -12.31 13.97 -9.81
CA LYS A 78 -12.82 15.35 -9.93
C LYS A 78 -13.89 15.69 -8.89
N LYS A 79 -14.63 14.69 -8.38
CA LYS A 79 -15.66 14.87 -7.36
C LYS A 79 -15.10 15.15 -5.96
N THR A 80 -13.80 15.01 -5.76
CA THR A 80 -13.15 15.19 -4.44
C THR A 80 -12.80 16.65 -4.15
N ASN A 81 -13.17 17.60 -5.01
CA ASN A 81 -12.90 19.03 -4.84
C ASN A 81 -11.41 19.35 -4.60
N GLY A 82 -10.50 18.58 -5.21
CA GLY A 82 -9.06 18.74 -5.04
C GLY A 82 -8.48 18.10 -3.78
N ASN A 83 -9.28 17.42 -2.97
CA ASN A 83 -8.79 16.74 -1.77
C ASN A 83 -8.02 15.44 -2.09
N LEU A 84 -8.13 14.89 -3.29
CA LEU A 84 -7.32 13.76 -3.76
C LEU A 84 -6.30 14.23 -4.79
N LYS A 85 -5.02 14.14 -4.45
CA LYS A 85 -3.90 14.31 -5.37
C LYS A 85 -3.37 12.94 -5.78
N ILE A 86 -3.19 12.71 -7.08
CA ILE A 86 -2.57 11.51 -7.63
C ILE A 86 -1.24 11.93 -8.24
N VAL A 87 -0.18 11.18 -7.93
CA VAL A 87 1.19 11.44 -8.43
C VAL A 87 1.81 10.11 -8.85
N SER A 88 2.46 10.09 -9.99
CA SER A 88 3.23 8.94 -10.45
C SER A 88 4.73 9.24 -10.46
N PHE A 89 5.53 8.23 -10.19
CA PHE A 89 6.98 8.33 -10.14
C PHE A 89 7.62 7.33 -11.10
N ASP A 90 8.57 7.83 -11.86
CA ASP A 90 9.46 6.98 -12.66
C ASP A 90 10.67 6.57 -11.81
N LEU A 91 10.70 5.30 -11.44
CA LEU A 91 11.76 4.71 -10.62
C LEU A 91 13.13 4.65 -11.34
N SER A 92 13.18 4.84 -12.64
CA SER A 92 14.45 4.93 -13.39
C SER A 92 15.23 6.22 -13.09
N GLN A 93 14.57 7.23 -12.49
CA GLN A 93 15.21 8.47 -12.09
C GLN A 93 15.93 8.29 -10.76
N GLY A 94 17.24 8.46 -10.74
CA GLY A 94 18.14 8.13 -9.62
C GLY A 94 17.88 8.85 -8.27
N ASN A 95 16.97 9.83 -8.20
CA ASN A 95 16.66 10.59 -6.98
C ASN A 95 15.20 10.43 -6.56
N PHE A 96 14.57 9.29 -6.88
CA PHE A 96 13.13 9.10 -6.64
C PHE A 96 12.76 9.17 -5.13
N VAL A 97 13.63 8.73 -4.21
CA VAL A 97 13.38 8.80 -2.75
C VAL A 97 13.25 10.25 -2.30
N ASP A 98 14.17 11.12 -2.70
CA ASP A 98 14.12 12.54 -2.34
C ASP A 98 12.90 13.23 -2.94
N TYR A 99 12.56 12.87 -4.18
CA TYR A 99 11.38 13.38 -4.85
C TYR A 99 10.10 12.91 -4.15
N PHE A 100 10.00 11.63 -3.80
CA PHE A 100 8.92 11.07 -3.00
C PHE A 100 8.75 11.81 -1.67
N LEU A 101 9.83 11.98 -0.92
CA LEU A 101 9.81 12.66 0.39
C LEU A 101 9.40 14.13 0.25
N ARG A 102 9.80 14.80 -0.81
CA ARG A 102 9.40 16.18 -1.11
C ARG A 102 7.89 16.26 -1.38
N GLU A 103 7.36 15.42 -2.26
CA GLU A 103 5.93 15.40 -2.58
C GLU A 103 5.09 15.02 -1.35
N TYR A 104 5.54 14.04 -0.58
CA TYR A 104 4.90 13.64 0.67
C TYR A 104 4.80 14.80 1.67
N ARG A 105 5.92 15.50 1.92
CA ARG A 105 5.97 16.65 2.86
C ARG A 105 5.13 17.82 2.39
N ASN A 106 5.14 18.11 1.09
CA ASN A 106 4.41 19.24 0.51
C ASN A 106 2.90 19.00 0.54
N ALA A 107 2.45 17.78 0.38
CA ALA A 107 1.03 17.43 0.32
C ALA A 107 0.30 17.64 1.65
N LYS A 108 0.99 17.54 2.80
CA LYS A 108 0.39 17.66 4.16
C LYS A 108 -0.92 16.88 4.26
N SER A 109 -0.88 15.61 3.86
CA SER A 109 -2.05 14.77 3.70
C SER A 109 -2.46 14.08 4.99
N ASP A 110 -3.76 13.89 5.21
CA ASP A 110 -4.29 13.07 6.29
C ASP A 110 -4.10 11.58 6.00
N ILE A 111 -4.21 11.21 4.71
CA ILE A 111 -4.01 9.84 4.23
C ILE A 111 -3.05 9.86 3.04
N VAL A 112 -2.11 8.91 3.05
CA VAL A 112 -1.21 8.63 1.91
C VAL A 112 -1.33 7.17 1.52
N CYS A 113 -1.49 6.91 0.22
CA CYS A 113 -1.39 5.57 -0.34
C CYS A 113 -0.13 5.48 -1.21
N VAL A 114 0.63 4.40 -1.08
CA VAL A 114 1.81 4.08 -1.90
C VAL A 114 1.56 2.78 -2.66
N ASP A 115 1.45 2.86 -3.97
CA ASP A 115 1.13 1.75 -4.89
C ASP A 115 2.21 1.56 -5.96
N SER A 116 3.11 0.60 -5.87
CA SER A 116 3.35 -0.30 -4.74
C SER A 116 4.82 -0.20 -4.32
N ILE A 117 5.06 -0.47 -3.04
CA ILE A 117 6.43 -0.53 -2.52
C ILE A 117 7.19 -1.72 -3.13
N ALA A 118 6.48 -2.77 -3.56
CA ALA A 118 7.06 -3.92 -4.24
C ALA A 118 7.79 -3.56 -5.54
N SER A 119 7.38 -2.49 -6.22
CA SER A 119 7.99 -2.02 -7.46
C SER A 119 9.42 -1.54 -7.24
N LEU A 120 9.73 -1.00 -6.06
CA LEU A 120 11.09 -0.62 -5.68
C LEU A 120 12.02 -1.84 -5.62
N TYR A 121 11.48 -2.99 -5.20
CA TYR A 121 12.27 -4.20 -5.07
C TYR A 121 12.59 -4.86 -6.42
N VAL A 122 11.73 -4.68 -7.43
CA VAL A 122 11.93 -5.28 -8.77
C VAL A 122 12.64 -4.36 -9.75
N THR A 123 12.68 -3.06 -9.49
CA THR A 123 13.37 -2.11 -10.37
C THR A 123 14.87 -2.20 -10.17
N PRO A 124 15.68 -2.35 -11.24
CA PRO A 124 17.13 -2.30 -11.12
C PRO A 124 17.58 -0.98 -10.49
N LEU A 125 18.54 -1.05 -9.57
CA LEU A 125 19.12 0.15 -8.97
C LEU A 125 19.95 0.90 -10.03
N SER A 126 19.58 2.14 -10.31
CA SER A 126 20.45 3.07 -11.05
C SER A 126 21.52 3.60 -10.08
N ILE A 127 22.53 2.78 -9.77
CA ILE A 127 23.62 3.20 -8.90
C ILE A 127 24.55 4.10 -9.71
N LYS A 128 24.60 5.39 -9.37
CA LYS A 128 25.67 6.27 -9.87
C LYS A 128 26.99 5.80 -9.27
N ASN A 129 28.05 5.71 -10.09
CA ASN A 129 29.39 5.26 -9.71
C ASN A 129 29.99 5.91 -8.46
N GLU A 130 29.45 7.03 -7.99
CA GLU A 130 29.87 7.73 -6.78
C GLU A 130 29.36 7.08 -5.49
N GLU A 131 28.21 6.42 -5.53
CA GLU A 131 27.65 5.70 -4.37
C GLU A 131 28.34 4.33 -4.16
N LEU A 132 28.87 3.72 -5.22
CA LEU A 132 29.68 2.50 -5.14
C LEU A 132 31.00 2.70 -4.39
N LYS A 133 31.57 3.92 -4.39
CA LYS A 133 32.83 4.23 -3.66
C LYS A 133 32.70 4.20 -2.14
N MET A 134 31.50 4.25 -1.59
CA MET A 134 31.28 4.14 -0.14
C MET A 134 31.17 2.68 0.34
N VAL A 135 31.07 1.71 -0.56
CA VAL A 135 30.97 0.28 -0.22
C VAL A 135 32.36 -0.39 -0.10
N ASP A 136 33.39 0.25 -0.61
CA ASP A 136 34.80 -0.24 -0.60
C ASP A 136 35.47 -0.23 0.82
N VAL A 137 34.75 0.08 1.89
CA VAL A 137 35.33 0.21 3.23
C VAL A 137 35.40 -1.11 4.01
N TYR A 138 34.77 -2.18 3.53
CA TYR A 138 34.84 -3.47 4.18
C TYR A 138 35.35 -4.57 3.22
N ASP A 139 36.58 -4.98 3.43
CA ASP A 139 37.34 -6.07 2.76
C ASP A 139 36.64 -7.46 2.78
N LYS A 140 35.33 -7.53 2.57
CA LYS A 140 34.62 -8.77 2.35
C LYS A 140 33.91 -8.70 1.02
N VAL A 141 34.31 -9.54 0.07
CA VAL A 141 33.59 -9.80 -1.17
C VAL A 141 32.21 -10.34 -0.83
N ILE A 142 31.23 -9.47 -0.71
CA ILE A 142 29.82 -9.83 -0.61
C ILE A 142 29.32 -10.03 -2.05
N PRO A 143 28.62 -11.14 -2.35
CA PRO A 143 28.06 -11.32 -3.69
C PRO A 143 27.17 -10.12 -4.09
N ILE A 144 27.36 -9.58 -5.29
CA ILE A 144 26.65 -8.39 -5.81
C ILE A 144 25.13 -8.48 -5.60
N GLU A 145 24.53 -9.65 -5.78
CA GLU A 145 23.09 -9.87 -5.55
C GLU A 145 22.66 -9.63 -4.10
N LYS A 146 23.49 -9.98 -3.11
CA LYS A 146 23.21 -9.72 -1.70
C LYS A 146 23.34 -8.23 -1.35
N GLU A 147 24.27 -7.54 -1.99
CA GLU A 147 24.44 -6.08 -1.83
C GLU A 147 23.25 -5.33 -2.43
N GLU A 148 22.81 -5.70 -3.64
CA GLU A 148 21.66 -5.09 -4.28
C GLU A 148 20.38 -5.25 -3.45
N ASN A 149 20.09 -6.43 -2.94
CA ASN A 149 18.93 -6.69 -2.08
C ASN A 149 19.02 -5.89 -0.77
N SER A 150 20.20 -5.75 -0.20
CA SER A 150 20.42 -4.95 1.00
C SER A 150 20.18 -3.46 0.76
N LEU A 151 20.63 -2.94 -0.38
CA LEU A 151 20.37 -1.54 -0.78
C LEU A 151 18.90 -1.28 -1.06
N LYS A 152 18.21 -2.19 -1.72
CA LYS A 152 16.76 -2.11 -1.93
C LYS A 152 15.98 -2.08 -0.60
N LYS A 153 16.35 -2.94 0.35
CA LYS A 153 15.77 -2.93 1.70
C LYS A 153 16.04 -1.61 2.42
N LEU A 154 17.23 -1.02 2.27
CA LEU A 154 17.54 0.31 2.82
C LEU A 154 16.66 1.40 2.22
N GLN A 155 16.49 1.44 0.90
CA GLN A 155 15.62 2.41 0.23
C GLN A 155 14.16 2.29 0.69
N ILE A 156 13.64 1.08 0.80
CA ILE A 156 12.29 0.83 1.34
C ILE A 156 12.17 1.37 2.77
N ARG A 157 13.17 1.10 3.61
CA ARG A 157 13.22 1.62 4.97
C ARG A 157 13.26 3.15 5.00
N ASP A 158 14.01 3.78 4.11
CA ASP A 158 14.14 5.24 4.05
C ASP A 158 12.86 5.93 3.58
N ILE A 159 12.01 5.24 2.83
CA ILE A 159 10.63 5.66 2.52
C ILE A 159 9.71 5.47 3.73
N ILE A 160 9.73 4.30 4.37
CA ILE A 160 8.77 3.96 5.43
C ILE A 160 9.05 4.74 6.73
N LYS A 161 10.32 4.94 7.11
CA LYS A 161 10.68 5.61 8.37
C LYS A 161 10.10 7.02 8.55
N PRO A 162 10.14 7.93 7.55
CA PRO A 162 9.51 9.24 7.67
C PRO A 162 7.98 9.14 7.82
N LEU A 163 7.35 8.14 7.19
CA LEU A 163 5.93 7.88 7.31
C LEU A 163 5.55 7.44 8.74
N GLN A 164 6.37 6.58 9.38
CA GLN A 164 6.16 6.13 10.76
C GLN A 164 6.23 7.27 11.80
N LYS A 165 6.97 8.35 11.49
CA LYS A 165 7.18 9.48 12.41
C LYS A 165 6.13 10.58 12.26
N SER A 166 5.14 10.37 11.41
CA SER A 166 4.11 11.35 11.11
C SER A 166 2.75 10.94 11.69
N ASP A 167 1.84 11.91 11.80
CA ASP A 167 0.44 11.66 12.15
C ASP A 167 -0.41 11.25 10.92
N THR A 168 0.21 11.10 9.76
CA THR A 168 -0.45 10.70 8.52
C THR A 168 -0.80 9.21 8.55
N THR A 169 -2.03 8.87 8.23
CA THR A 169 -2.43 7.46 8.04
C THR A 169 -1.94 6.98 6.67
N VAL A 170 -1.26 5.84 6.64
CA VAL A 170 -0.63 5.33 5.42
C VAL A 170 -1.24 4.00 5.01
N LEU A 171 -1.57 3.89 3.73
CA LEU A 171 -1.85 2.64 3.04
C LEU A 171 -0.63 2.27 2.20
N LEU A 172 -0.04 1.12 2.47
CA LEU A 172 1.17 0.65 1.78
C LEU A 172 0.84 -0.62 1.01
N ILE A 173 0.80 -0.55 -0.30
CA ILE A 173 0.54 -1.73 -1.14
C ILE A 173 1.84 -2.50 -1.34
N ASN A 174 1.77 -3.82 -1.10
CA ASN A 174 2.86 -4.75 -1.34
C ASN A 174 2.36 -6.00 -2.10
N GLN A 175 3.27 -6.84 -2.52
CA GLN A 175 2.98 -8.08 -3.23
C GLN A 175 3.52 -9.28 -2.45
N ILE A 176 2.83 -10.40 -2.55
CA ILE A 176 3.30 -11.71 -2.09
C ILE A 176 3.79 -12.48 -3.30
N ILE A 177 4.91 -13.15 -3.16
CA ILE A 177 5.41 -14.11 -4.15
C ILE A 177 4.71 -15.44 -3.88
N PRO A 178 3.96 -16.00 -4.83
CA PRO A 178 3.30 -17.30 -4.64
C PRO A 178 4.30 -18.39 -4.28
N GLY A 179 4.03 -19.13 -3.20
CA GLY A 179 4.88 -20.23 -2.74
C GLY A 179 6.02 -19.82 -1.80
N GLU A 180 6.27 -18.52 -1.61
CA GLU A 180 7.24 -18.05 -0.62
C GLU A 180 6.58 -17.74 0.72
N PRO A 181 7.27 -17.96 1.85
CA PRO A 181 6.79 -17.56 3.17
C PRO A 181 6.81 -16.03 3.30
N GLY A 182 5.92 -15.49 4.15
CA GLY A 182 5.86 -14.05 4.43
C GLY A 182 4.70 -13.32 3.75
N TYR A 183 4.64 -12.03 3.98
CA TYR A 183 3.55 -11.16 3.55
C TYR A 183 4.00 -10.01 2.65
N SER A 184 5.30 -9.88 2.42
CA SER A 184 5.89 -8.84 1.58
C SER A 184 6.99 -9.41 0.69
N ARG A 185 7.13 -8.87 -0.52
CA ARG A 185 8.19 -9.25 -1.46
C ARG A 185 9.59 -8.87 -0.95
N ASP A 186 9.66 -7.82 -0.15
CA ASP A 186 10.90 -7.25 0.39
C ASP A 186 11.31 -7.84 1.74
N GLU A 187 10.48 -8.69 2.36
CA GLU A 187 10.69 -9.36 3.64
C GLU A 187 10.87 -8.42 4.85
N ILE A 188 10.68 -7.10 4.70
CA ILE A 188 10.83 -6.14 5.79
C ILE A 188 9.61 -5.26 6.03
N SER A 189 8.84 -4.93 5.00
CA SER A 189 7.68 -4.04 5.11
C SER A 189 6.66 -4.56 6.11
N GLU A 190 6.46 -5.87 6.17
CA GLU A 190 5.53 -6.51 7.10
C GLU A 190 5.88 -6.29 8.57
N TYR A 191 7.17 -6.10 8.90
CA TYR A 191 7.62 -5.80 10.26
C TYR A 191 7.55 -4.30 10.57
N LEU A 192 7.67 -3.46 9.55
CA LEU A 192 7.66 -2.00 9.68
C LEU A 192 6.25 -1.41 9.76
N CYS A 193 5.22 -2.16 9.31
CA CYS A 193 3.84 -1.72 9.35
C CYS A 193 3.14 -2.06 10.66
N ASP A 194 2.16 -1.24 11.05
CA ASP A 194 1.35 -1.45 12.27
C ASP A 194 0.20 -2.43 12.02
N SER A 195 -0.35 -2.41 10.82
CA SER A 195 -1.48 -3.24 10.41
C SER A 195 -1.16 -3.96 9.09
N LEU A 196 -1.76 -5.14 8.91
CA LEU A 196 -1.58 -5.95 7.71
C LEU A 196 -2.93 -6.57 7.31
N ILE A 197 -3.35 -6.24 6.09
CA ILE A 197 -4.52 -6.80 5.43
C ILE A 197 -4.04 -7.60 4.22
N LYS A 198 -4.39 -8.88 4.16
CA LYS A 198 -4.03 -9.78 3.08
C LYS A 198 -5.24 -10.03 2.19
N LEU A 199 -5.08 -9.86 0.89
CA LEU A 199 -6.07 -10.21 -0.12
C LEU A 199 -5.64 -11.47 -0.86
N ASN A 200 -6.54 -12.42 -0.98
CA ASN A 200 -6.31 -13.64 -1.73
C ASN A 200 -7.29 -13.74 -2.91
N TYR A 201 -6.87 -14.48 -3.91
CA TYR A 201 -7.68 -14.85 -5.07
C TYR A 201 -7.46 -16.32 -5.36
N SER A 202 -8.50 -17.11 -5.27
CA SER A 202 -8.47 -18.52 -5.63
C SER A 202 -9.44 -18.76 -6.77
N GLY A 203 -8.92 -19.22 -7.93
CA GLY A 203 -9.73 -19.75 -9.01
C GLY A 203 -9.86 -21.25 -8.80
N VAL A 204 -10.95 -21.70 -8.17
CA VAL A 204 -11.31 -23.13 -8.09
C VAL A 204 -12.44 -23.40 -9.07
N ALA A 205 -12.53 -24.63 -9.60
CA ALA A 205 -13.60 -25.05 -10.50
C ALA A 205 -14.97 -24.69 -9.91
N GLY A 206 -15.64 -23.68 -10.49
CA GLY A 206 -16.95 -23.20 -10.04
C GLY A 206 -17.05 -21.71 -9.73
N GLY A 207 -15.94 -20.95 -9.68
CA GLY A 207 -15.99 -19.51 -9.48
C GLY A 207 -14.66 -18.91 -9.01
N ALA A 208 -14.54 -17.60 -9.22
CA ALA A 208 -13.41 -16.84 -8.74
C ALA A 208 -13.74 -16.28 -7.35
N ASN A 209 -13.14 -16.83 -6.31
CA ASN A 209 -13.35 -16.39 -4.94
C ASN A 209 -12.21 -15.45 -4.50
N ARG A 210 -12.55 -14.23 -4.12
CA ARG A 210 -11.63 -13.31 -3.43
C ARG A 210 -11.94 -13.32 -1.95
N THR A 211 -10.88 -13.20 -1.16
CA THR A 211 -11.00 -13.11 0.30
C THR A 211 -10.08 -12.05 0.86
N LEU A 212 -10.46 -11.55 2.02
CA LEU A 212 -9.69 -10.63 2.83
C LEU A 212 -9.41 -11.29 4.18
N GLU A 213 -8.19 -11.14 4.66
CA GLU A 213 -7.75 -11.57 5.99
C GLU A 213 -7.07 -10.40 6.68
N ILE A 214 -7.47 -10.11 7.92
CA ILE A 214 -6.78 -9.14 8.77
C ILE A 214 -5.74 -9.93 9.57
N VAL A 215 -4.48 -9.84 9.16
CA VAL A 215 -3.38 -10.62 9.79
C VAL A 215 -2.95 -10.00 11.10
N LYS A 216 -2.86 -8.67 11.14
CA LYS A 216 -2.60 -7.89 12.36
C LYS A 216 -3.18 -6.49 12.23
N MET A 217 -3.58 -5.91 13.36
CA MET A 217 -3.93 -4.50 13.44
C MET A 217 -3.67 -4.00 14.87
N ARG A 218 -2.59 -3.24 15.05
CA ARG A 218 -2.25 -2.66 16.35
C ARG A 218 -3.36 -1.73 16.83
N LEU A 219 -3.58 -1.69 18.13
CA LEU A 219 -4.60 -0.85 18.77
C LEU A 219 -6.05 -1.17 18.33
N THR A 220 -6.29 -2.36 17.77
CA THR A 220 -7.60 -2.75 17.24
C THR A 220 -7.89 -4.20 17.55
N LYS A 221 -9.06 -4.47 18.11
CA LYS A 221 -9.66 -5.79 18.09
C LYS A 221 -10.36 -5.93 16.72
N PHE A 222 -10.00 -6.92 15.95
CA PHE A 222 -10.54 -7.15 14.61
C PHE A 222 -11.18 -8.53 14.52
N SER A 223 -12.03 -8.72 13.51
CA SER A 223 -12.61 -10.02 13.21
C SER A 223 -11.55 -10.93 12.60
N GLU A 224 -11.33 -12.07 13.25
CA GLU A 224 -10.41 -13.11 12.79
C GLU A 224 -11.05 -13.95 11.69
N GLY A 225 -10.21 -14.58 10.85
CA GLY A 225 -10.63 -15.50 9.81
C GLY A 225 -10.50 -14.95 8.40
N ILE A 226 -10.94 -15.77 7.45
CA ILE A 226 -10.90 -15.49 6.02
C ILE A 226 -12.29 -14.99 5.59
N LEU A 227 -12.38 -13.71 5.28
CA LEU A 227 -13.62 -13.01 4.97
C LEU A 227 -13.87 -12.97 3.46
N PRO A 228 -15.06 -13.31 2.96
CA PRO A 228 -15.39 -13.17 1.55
C PRO A 228 -15.30 -11.72 1.09
N LEU A 229 -14.74 -11.50 -0.10
CA LEU A 229 -14.57 -10.18 -0.70
C LEU A 229 -15.12 -10.20 -2.13
N GLU A 230 -15.94 -9.23 -2.46
CA GLU A 230 -16.46 -9.02 -3.80
C GLU A 230 -15.99 -7.68 -4.36
N ILE A 231 -15.61 -7.67 -5.65
CA ILE A 231 -15.33 -6.44 -6.41
C ILE A 231 -16.54 -6.15 -7.27
N THR A 232 -17.23 -5.08 -6.98
CA THR A 232 -18.44 -4.65 -7.68
C THR A 232 -18.18 -3.42 -8.55
N LYS A 233 -19.15 -3.01 -9.37
CA LYS A 233 -19.06 -1.73 -10.11
C LYS A 233 -19.03 -0.49 -9.21
N LYS A 234 -19.35 -0.64 -7.91
CA LYS A 234 -19.39 0.45 -6.93
C LYS A 234 -18.24 0.41 -5.94
N GLY A 235 -17.31 -0.52 -6.09
CA GLY A 235 -16.19 -0.72 -5.19
C GLY A 235 -16.18 -2.12 -4.57
N ILE A 236 -15.53 -2.25 -3.42
CA ILE A 236 -15.33 -3.49 -2.70
C ILE A 236 -16.39 -3.67 -1.62
N VAL A 237 -16.85 -4.91 -1.48
CA VAL A 237 -17.74 -5.36 -0.40
C VAL A 237 -17.03 -6.48 0.35
N VAL A 238 -16.91 -6.36 1.66
CA VAL A 238 -16.40 -7.41 2.55
C VAL A 238 -17.57 -7.96 3.36
N LYS A 239 -17.77 -9.29 3.32
CA LYS A 239 -18.86 -9.93 4.04
C LYS A 239 -18.39 -10.45 5.40
N SER A 240 -19.24 -10.35 6.41
CA SER A 240 -19.01 -11.04 7.68
C SER A 240 -19.23 -12.54 7.52
N LEU A 241 -18.56 -13.35 8.35
CA LEU A 241 -18.84 -14.79 8.42
C LEU A 241 -20.21 -15.09 9.04
N ASP A 242 -20.79 -14.11 9.72
CA ASP A 242 -22.12 -14.22 10.35
C ASP A 242 -23.28 -13.87 9.39
N ASP A 243 -22.98 -13.46 8.17
CA ASP A 243 -23.96 -13.04 7.14
C ASP A 243 -24.37 -14.20 6.19
N GLU A 244 -24.08 -15.46 6.54
CA GLU A 244 -24.52 -16.67 5.82
C GLU A 244 -25.79 -17.29 6.40
#